data_ffcc3fd8e030bac386c96682979a8f5e
#
_entry.id   ffcc3fd8e030bac386c96682979a8f5e
#
_cell.length_a   1.000
_cell.length_b   1.000
_cell.length_c   1.000
_cell.angle_alpha   90.00
_cell.angle_beta   90.00
_cell.angle_gamma   90.00
#
_symmetry.space_group_name_H-M   'P 1'
#
loop_
_entity.id
_entity.type
_entity.pdbx_description
1 polymer ?
#
loop_
_entity_poly.entity_id
_entity_poly.type
_entity_poly.pdbx_seq_one_letter_code
_entity_poly.pdbx_strand_id
1 'polypeptide(L)'
;QKYDDPFRNVMSIFINRNLQMKPSIIYGDGLQKRCFSYIDDVLYCLEKLALDDKINKEIINIGPDEESVSILELAKLVANETGFNGKPIFVNERPQEVREATCSADKARKLLGYETKTSLKDSIKHTAEFIRKRGTKPFIYNLPVEIVNNITPETWTKKTI
;
A
#
# COMPACT_ATOMS: atom_id res chain seq x y z
N GLN A 1 -7.07 -2.80 5.80
CA GLN A 1 -6.47 -3.64 4.73
C GLN A 1 -6.35 -5.08 5.22
N LYS A 2 -6.44 -6.02 4.27
CA LYS A 2 -6.14 -7.43 4.53
C LYS A 2 -4.62 -7.61 4.55
N TYR A 3 -4.03 -7.79 5.72
CA TYR A 3 -2.58 -7.80 5.90
C TYR A 3 -1.93 -9.20 5.82
N ASP A 4 -2.73 -10.22 5.58
CA ASP A 4 -2.31 -11.61 5.31
C ASP A 4 -2.39 -11.99 3.82
N ASP A 5 -2.62 -11.01 2.94
CA ASP A 5 -2.66 -11.19 1.49
C ASP A 5 -1.25 -10.95 0.91
N PRO A 6 -0.63 -11.93 0.24
CA PRO A 6 0.73 -11.80 -0.28
C PRO A 6 0.81 -11.03 -1.62
N PHE A 7 -0.32 -10.73 -2.26
CA PHE A 7 -0.34 -10.19 -3.62
C PHE A 7 -0.48 -8.67 -3.69
N ARG A 8 -1.00 -8.02 -2.66
CA ARG A 8 -1.34 -6.59 -2.68
C ARG A 8 -1.19 -5.94 -1.31
N ASN A 9 -1.21 -4.59 -1.32
CA ASN A 9 -1.10 -3.76 -0.13
C ASN A 9 0.30 -3.81 0.51
N VAL A 10 1.30 -3.34 -0.23
CA VAL A 10 2.71 -3.39 0.15
C VAL A 10 2.99 -2.90 1.57
N MET A 11 2.33 -1.81 2.02
CA MET A 11 2.50 -1.28 3.39
C MET A 11 2.11 -2.32 4.44
N SER A 12 0.94 -2.93 4.33
CA SER A 12 0.48 -3.92 5.31
C SER A 12 1.30 -5.22 5.25
N ILE A 13 1.80 -5.61 4.06
CA ILE A 13 2.75 -6.73 3.92
C ILE A 13 4.03 -6.44 4.69
N PHE A 14 4.63 -5.26 4.50
CA PHE A 14 5.86 -4.89 5.19
C PHE A 14 5.68 -4.85 6.70
N ILE A 15 4.61 -4.21 7.18
CA ILE A 15 4.29 -4.15 8.61
C ILE A 15 4.11 -5.56 9.18
N ASN A 16 3.28 -6.41 8.55
CA ASN A 16 3.04 -7.76 9.04
C ASN A 16 4.31 -8.62 9.07
N ARG A 17 5.19 -8.48 8.06
CA ARG A 17 6.50 -9.17 8.04
C ARG A 17 7.43 -8.66 9.14
N ASN A 18 7.61 -7.36 9.24
CA ASN A 18 8.55 -6.77 10.20
C ASN A 18 8.14 -7.05 11.65
N LEU A 19 6.83 -7.04 11.96
CA LEU A 19 6.33 -7.45 13.28
C LEU A 19 6.54 -8.95 13.57
N GLN A 20 6.75 -9.79 12.55
CA GLN A 20 7.17 -11.18 12.67
C GLN A 20 8.70 -11.35 12.64
N MET A 21 9.47 -10.26 12.77
CA MET A 21 10.92 -10.25 12.64
C MET A 21 11.44 -10.77 11.29
N LYS A 22 10.64 -10.60 10.23
CA LYS A 22 11.00 -10.95 8.85
C LYS A 22 11.24 -9.68 8.02
N PRO A 23 12.25 -9.66 7.14
CA PRO A 23 12.57 -8.50 6.32
C PRO A 23 11.48 -8.19 5.29
N SER A 24 11.30 -6.93 4.95
CA SER A 24 10.50 -6.51 3.79
C SER A 24 11.11 -7.06 2.50
N ILE A 25 10.27 -7.47 1.54
CA ILE A 25 10.72 -7.94 0.22
C ILE A 25 10.44 -6.84 -0.80
N ILE A 26 11.47 -6.39 -1.50
CA ILE A 26 11.43 -5.30 -2.48
C ILE A 26 11.72 -5.86 -3.86
N TYR A 27 10.84 -5.56 -4.82
CA TYR A 27 11.05 -5.90 -6.23
C TYR A 27 11.93 -4.85 -6.92
N GLY A 28 12.94 -5.31 -7.67
CA GLY A 28 13.88 -4.44 -8.38
C GLY A 28 14.71 -3.60 -7.40
N ASP A 29 14.94 -2.34 -7.75
CA ASP A 29 15.74 -1.37 -6.98
C ASP A 29 14.94 -0.68 -5.84
N GLY A 30 13.62 -0.84 -5.81
CA GLY A 30 12.74 -0.21 -4.84
C GLY A 30 12.49 1.28 -5.07
N LEU A 31 12.90 1.83 -6.23
CA LEU A 31 12.72 3.25 -6.56
C LEU A 31 11.35 3.56 -7.18
N GLN A 32 10.52 2.56 -7.43
CA GLN A 32 9.14 2.78 -7.85
C GLN A 32 8.36 3.54 -6.77
N LYS A 33 7.63 4.58 -7.21
CA LYS A 33 6.94 5.51 -6.30
C LYS A 33 5.44 5.25 -6.23
N ARG A 34 4.88 5.47 -5.05
CA ARG A 34 3.44 5.37 -4.77
C ARG A 34 2.99 6.45 -3.80
N CYS A 35 1.73 6.87 -3.94
CA CYS A 35 1.02 7.64 -2.93
C CYS A 35 0.18 6.69 -2.07
N PHE A 36 0.01 7.03 -0.80
CA PHE A 36 -0.72 6.21 0.16
C PHE A 36 -1.82 7.03 0.83
N SER A 37 -3.07 6.61 0.66
CA SER A 37 -4.23 7.24 1.29
C SER A 37 -4.55 6.58 2.62
N TYR A 38 -4.87 7.37 3.63
CA TYR A 38 -5.50 6.88 4.84
C TYR A 38 -7.02 6.83 4.67
N ILE A 39 -7.66 5.79 5.22
CA ILE A 39 -9.07 5.53 4.93
C ILE A 39 -9.98 6.67 5.41
N ASP A 40 -9.71 7.26 6.58
CA ASP A 40 -10.56 8.32 7.14
C ASP A 40 -10.53 9.60 6.29
N ASP A 41 -9.41 9.85 5.57
CA ASP A 41 -9.30 10.98 4.63
C ASP A 41 -10.15 10.77 3.36
N VAL A 42 -10.64 9.54 3.12
CA VAL A 42 -11.42 9.17 1.93
C VAL A 42 -12.89 8.96 2.24
N LEU A 43 -13.23 8.49 3.45
CA LEU A 43 -14.60 8.08 3.81
C LEU A 43 -15.64 9.17 3.60
N TYR A 44 -15.36 10.40 4.04
CA TYR A 44 -16.31 11.51 3.87
C TYR A 44 -16.54 11.89 2.39
N CYS A 45 -15.54 11.67 1.55
CA CYS A 45 -15.71 11.86 0.10
C CYS A 45 -16.66 10.81 -0.48
N LEU A 46 -16.54 9.56 -0.02
CA LEU A 46 -17.45 8.48 -0.46
C LEU A 46 -18.88 8.71 0.04
N GLU A 47 -19.03 9.18 1.28
CA GLU A 47 -20.34 9.57 1.83
C GLU A 47 -20.97 10.69 1.00
N LYS A 48 -20.21 11.74 0.69
CA LYS A 48 -20.68 12.86 -0.14
C LYS A 48 -21.09 12.41 -1.54
N LEU A 49 -20.30 11.52 -2.18
CA LEU A 49 -20.65 10.95 -3.47
C LEU A 49 -21.94 10.13 -3.45
N ALA A 50 -22.26 9.49 -2.32
CA ALA A 50 -23.47 8.71 -2.16
C ALA A 50 -24.74 9.57 -1.89
N LEU A 51 -24.56 10.76 -1.29
CA LEU A 51 -25.66 11.58 -0.81
C LEU A 51 -25.91 12.87 -1.63
N ASP A 52 -24.97 13.31 -2.45
CA ASP A 52 -25.09 14.55 -3.24
C ASP A 52 -25.42 14.27 -4.70
N ASP A 53 -26.69 14.39 -5.06
CA ASP A 53 -27.19 14.17 -6.42
C ASP A 53 -26.60 15.12 -7.47
N LYS A 54 -25.95 16.23 -7.04
CA LYS A 54 -25.31 17.19 -7.94
C LYS A 54 -23.99 16.66 -8.50
N ILE A 55 -23.38 15.68 -7.85
CA ILE A 55 -22.13 15.05 -8.28
C ILE A 55 -22.48 13.78 -9.06
N ASN A 56 -22.87 13.95 -10.31
CA ASN A 56 -23.32 12.85 -11.16
C ASN A 56 -22.47 12.74 -12.43
N LYS A 57 -22.24 11.52 -12.90
CA LYS A 57 -21.47 11.20 -14.13
C LYS A 57 -20.03 11.74 -14.13
N GLU A 58 -19.42 11.86 -12.94
CA GLU A 58 -18.07 12.34 -12.77
C GLU A 58 -17.09 11.18 -12.50
N ILE A 59 -15.91 11.26 -13.09
CA ILE A 59 -14.76 10.40 -12.72
C ILE A 59 -13.87 11.24 -11.83
N ILE A 60 -13.65 10.78 -10.59
CA ILE A 60 -12.94 11.53 -9.56
C ILE A 60 -11.88 10.60 -8.93
N ASN A 61 -10.62 11.02 -8.99
CA ASN A 61 -9.56 10.39 -8.21
C ASN A 61 -9.58 10.95 -6.79
N ILE A 62 -9.52 10.08 -5.79
CA ILE A 62 -9.48 10.46 -4.37
C ILE A 62 -8.23 9.83 -3.76
N GLY A 63 -7.32 10.65 -3.27
CA GLY A 63 -6.07 10.24 -2.65
C GLY A 63 -5.05 11.38 -2.66
N PRO A 64 -3.97 11.28 -1.85
CA PRO A 64 -2.93 12.30 -1.81
C PRO A 64 -2.14 12.34 -3.13
N ASP A 65 -1.76 13.52 -3.55
CA ASP A 65 -0.86 13.78 -4.67
C ASP A 65 0.30 14.72 -4.30
N GLU A 66 0.34 15.16 -3.05
CA GLU A 66 1.37 16.04 -2.50
C GLU A 66 2.67 15.29 -2.22
N GLU A 67 2.57 14.02 -1.81
CA GLU A 67 3.72 13.21 -1.39
C GLU A 67 3.68 11.84 -2.05
N SER A 68 4.71 11.54 -2.85
CA SER A 68 4.99 10.20 -3.34
C SER A 68 6.26 9.65 -2.69
N VAL A 69 6.23 8.41 -2.28
CA VAL A 69 7.35 7.75 -1.60
C VAL A 69 7.82 6.53 -2.37
N SER A 70 9.14 6.29 -2.42
CA SER A 70 9.68 5.07 -2.99
C SER A 70 9.38 3.86 -2.10
N ILE A 71 9.28 2.68 -2.70
CA ILE A 71 9.05 1.45 -1.93
C ILE A 71 10.20 1.17 -0.97
N LEU A 72 11.44 1.54 -1.33
CA LEU A 72 12.59 1.44 -0.45
C LEU A 72 12.46 2.37 0.78
N GLU A 73 12.00 3.60 0.57
CA GLU A 73 11.76 4.55 1.66
C GLU A 73 10.60 4.11 2.55
N LEU A 74 9.52 3.62 1.96
CA LEU A 74 8.41 3.01 2.71
C LEU A 74 8.92 1.87 3.61
N ALA A 75 9.80 0.99 3.10
CA ALA A 75 10.36 -0.10 3.89
C ALA A 75 11.17 0.40 5.09
N LYS A 76 11.93 1.50 4.93
CA LYS A 76 12.67 2.14 6.03
C LYS A 76 11.72 2.75 7.08
N LEU A 77 10.68 3.46 6.64
CA LEU A 77 9.68 4.04 7.54
C LEU A 77 8.95 2.96 8.34
N VAL A 78 8.56 1.88 7.69
CA VAL A 78 7.92 0.73 8.34
C VAL A 78 8.88 0.04 9.32
N ALA A 79 10.13 -0.17 8.95
CA ALA A 79 11.13 -0.77 9.82
C ALA A 79 11.32 0.07 11.11
N ASN A 80 11.42 1.40 10.96
CA ASN A 80 11.52 2.32 12.10
C ASN A 80 10.29 2.24 13.01
N GLU A 81 9.07 2.24 12.47
CA GLU A 81 7.84 2.16 13.25
C GLU A 81 7.66 0.81 13.95
N THR A 82 8.07 -0.27 13.32
CA THR A 82 7.93 -1.62 13.88
C THR A 82 9.07 -2.03 14.82
N GLY A 83 10.17 -1.27 14.83
CA GLY A 83 11.40 -1.60 15.57
C GLY A 83 12.22 -2.72 14.90
N PHE A 84 12.01 -2.98 13.62
CA PHE A 84 12.74 -3.99 12.88
C PHE A 84 14.10 -3.46 12.41
N ASN A 85 15.18 -4.09 12.85
CA ASN A 85 16.56 -3.65 12.56
C ASN A 85 17.22 -4.38 11.37
N GLY A 86 16.50 -5.26 10.68
CA GLY A 86 17.04 -6.02 9.55
C GLY A 86 17.03 -5.21 8.24
N LYS A 87 17.81 -5.66 7.26
CA LYS A 87 17.82 -5.06 5.92
C LYS A 87 16.71 -5.71 5.07
N PRO A 88 16.10 -4.96 4.14
CA PRO A 88 15.17 -5.53 3.17
C PRO A 88 15.87 -6.54 2.24
N ILE A 89 15.11 -7.49 1.72
CA ILE A 89 15.57 -8.43 0.69
C ILE A 89 15.11 -7.90 -0.66
N PHE A 90 16.05 -7.79 -1.59
CA PHE A 90 15.76 -7.42 -2.98
C PHE A 90 15.59 -8.67 -3.83
N VAL A 91 14.54 -8.69 -4.65
CA VAL A 91 14.23 -9.76 -5.59
C VAL A 91 14.10 -9.18 -7.00
N ASN A 92 14.04 -10.04 -8.01
CA ASN A 92 13.90 -9.61 -9.40
C ASN A 92 12.72 -8.64 -9.58
N GLU A 93 12.91 -7.65 -10.45
CA GLU A 93 11.87 -6.70 -10.82
C GLU A 93 10.66 -7.44 -11.40
N ARG A 94 9.46 -6.98 -11.04
CA ARG A 94 8.24 -7.51 -11.67
C ARG A 94 8.14 -7.00 -13.10
N PRO A 95 7.83 -7.86 -14.06
CA PRO A 95 7.54 -7.41 -15.41
C PRO A 95 6.45 -6.34 -15.43
N GLN A 96 6.63 -5.30 -16.24
CA GLN A 96 5.68 -4.20 -16.39
C GLN A 96 5.38 -3.41 -15.09
N GLU A 97 6.32 -3.40 -14.15
CA GLU A 97 6.18 -2.59 -12.93
C GLU A 97 6.05 -1.10 -13.28
N VAL A 98 4.99 -0.48 -12.80
CA VAL A 98 4.77 0.96 -12.96
C VAL A 98 5.75 1.71 -12.08
N ARG A 99 6.65 2.49 -12.67
CA ARG A 99 7.70 3.23 -11.94
C ARG A 99 7.11 4.35 -11.09
N GLU A 100 6.12 5.07 -11.59
CA GLU A 100 5.47 6.15 -10.87
C GLU A 100 3.96 6.06 -11.06
N ALA A 101 3.24 5.87 -9.97
CA ALA A 101 1.78 5.82 -9.96
C ALA A 101 1.26 6.92 -9.06
N THR A 102 0.88 8.02 -9.67
CA THR A 102 0.28 9.20 -9.04
C THR A 102 -0.96 9.62 -9.82
N CYS A 103 -1.84 10.39 -9.19
CA CYS A 103 -2.99 10.99 -9.86
C CYS A 103 -3.24 12.37 -9.24
N SER A 104 -3.80 13.33 -10.01
CA SER A 104 -4.26 14.59 -9.43
C SER A 104 -5.53 14.38 -8.62
N ALA A 105 -5.58 14.97 -7.42
CA ALA A 105 -6.76 15.07 -6.58
C ALA A 105 -7.51 16.41 -6.71
N ASP A 106 -7.15 17.28 -7.65
CA ASP A 106 -7.74 18.61 -7.81
C ASP A 106 -9.25 18.58 -7.95
N LYS A 107 -9.77 17.61 -8.72
CA LYS A 107 -11.21 17.44 -8.90
C LYS A 107 -11.90 17.00 -7.61
N ALA A 108 -11.26 16.13 -6.81
CA ALA A 108 -11.76 15.75 -5.50
C ALA A 108 -11.77 16.94 -4.53
N ARG A 109 -10.71 17.74 -4.52
CA ARG A 109 -10.66 18.98 -3.72
C ARG A 109 -11.80 19.92 -4.09
N LYS A 110 -12.00 20.18 -5.37
CA LYS A 110 -13.03 21.10 -5.87
C LYS A 110 -14.45 20.60 -5.59
N LEU A 111 -14.76 19.35 -5.87
CA LEU A 111 -16.14 18.83 -5.83
C LEU A 111 -16.50 18.24 -4.47
N LEU A 112 -15.54 17.59 -3.80
CA LEU A 112 -15.77 16.84 -2.58
C LEU A 112 -15.20 17.54 -1.34
N GLY A 113 -14.34 18.53 -1.50
CA GLY A 113 -13.59 19.16 -0.41
C GLY A 113 -12.52 18.21 0.16
N TYR A 114 -11.95 17.34 -0.69
CA TYR A 114 -10.90 16.42 -0.26
C TYR A 114 -9.69 17.16 0.31
N GLU A 115 -9.18 16.66 1.40
CA GLU A 115 -7.96 17.12 2.05
C GLU A 115 -7.18 15.91 2.58
N THR A 116 -5.87 15.91 2.42
CA THR A 116 -4.98 14.95 3.06
C THR A 116 -4.70 15.42 4.49
N LYS A 117 -5.28 14.76 5.47
CA LYS A 117 -5.15 15.11 6.90
C LYS A 117 -4.19 14.21 7.65
N THR A 118 -4.01 12.98 7.16
CA THR A 118 -3.20 11.97 7.83
C THR A 118 -1.88 11.79 7.09
N SER A 119 -0.77 12.07 7.77
CA SER A 119 0.57 11.87 7.21
C SER A 119 0.83 10.38 6.92
N LEU A 120 1.77 10.09 5.98
CA LEU A 120 2.21 8.72 5.72
C LEU A 120 2.74 8.05 7.00
N LYS A 121 3.48 8.79 7.82
CA LYS A 121 4.03 8.28 9.10
C LYS A 121 2.91 7.87 10.06
N ASP A 122 1.86 8.69 10.20
CA ASP A 122 0.72 8.36 11.05
C ASP A 122 -0.08 7.19 10.48
N SER A 123 -0.24 7.11 9.16
CA SER A 123 -0.89 5.99 8.48
C SER A 123 -0.16 4.67 8.75
N ILE A 124 1.18 4.66 8.71
CA ILE A 124 2.00 3.50 9.05
C ILE A 124 1.81 3.13 10.52
N LYS A 125 1.87 4.12 11.44
CA LYS A 125 1.68 3.92 12.87
C LYS A 125 0.31 3.29 13.18
N HIS A 126 -0.78 3.89 12.68
CA HIS A 126 -2.14 3.37 12.90
C HIS A 126 -2.30 1.95 12.35
N THR A 127 -1.73 1.67 11.17
CA THR A 127 -1.77 0.33 10.58
C THR A 127 -0.97 -0.66 11.40
N ALA A 128 0.20 -0.27 11.91
CA ALA A 128 1.04 -1.11 12.76
C ALA A 128 0.34 -1.42 14.11
N GLU A 129 -0.25 -0.42 14.74
CA GLU A 129 -1.04 -0.59 15.97
C GLU A 129 -2.24 -1.53 15.76
N PHE A 130 -2.94 -1.37 14.64
CA PHE A 130 -4.04 -2.26 14.28
C PHE A 130 -3.59 -3.73 14.15
N ILE A 131 -2.45 -3.97 13.48
CA ILE A 131 -1.91 -5.32 13.31
C ILE A 131 -1.37 -5.86 14.64
N ARG A 132 -0.69 -5.04 15.46
CA ARG A 132 -0.26 -5.44 16.81
C ARG A 132 -1.44 -5.89 17.68
N LYS A 133 -2.53 -5.13 17.67
CA LYS A 133 -3.75 -5.45 18.44
C LYS A 133 -4.43 -6.73 17.99
N ARG A 134 -4.46 -7.00 16.69
CA ARG A 134 -5.09 -8.21 16.11
C ARG A 134 -4.18 -9.43 16.05
N GLY A 135 -2.89 -9.24 16.24
CA GLY A 135 -1.84 -10.24 16.05
C GLY A 135 -1.39 -10.33 14.59
N THR A 136 -0.12 -10.66 14.41
CA THR A 136 0.45 -10.98 13.09
C THR A 136 -0.14 -12.27 12.55
N LYS A 137 -0.18 -12.41 11.22
CA LYS A 137 -0.72 -13.60 10.55
C LYS A 137 0.24 -14.14 9.51
N PRO A 138 0.30 -15.45 9.30
CA PRO A 138 0.96 -16.02 8.14
C PRO A 138 0.26 -15.55 6.86
N PHE A 139 1.00 -15.43 5.77
CA PHE A 139 0.40 -15.09 4.47
C PHE A 139 -0.36 -16.29 3.92
N ILE A 140 -1.56 -16.03 3.42
CA ILE A 140 -2.47 -17.05 2.91
C ILE A 140 -2.58 -16.91 1.39
N TYR A 141 -2.07 -17.90 0.67
CA TYR A 141 -2.16 -17.96 -0.78
C TYR A 141 -3.50 -18.60 -1.19
N ASN A 142 -4.58 -17.80 -1.09
CA ASN A 142 -5.95 -18.27 -1.34
C ASN A 142 -6.24 -18.60 -2.80
N LEU A 143 -5.43 -18.04 -3.72
CA LEU A 143 -5.61 -18.25 -5.14
C LEU A 143 -4.39 -19.02 -5.68
N PRO A 144 -4.62 -20.12 -6.42
CA PRO A 144 -3.55 -20.72 -7.20
C PRO A 144 -3.12 -19.74 -8.30
N VAL A 145 -1.84 -19.70 -8.59
CA VAL A 145 -1.37 -19.01 -9.80
C VAL A 145 -1.67 -19.95 -10.96
N GLU A 146 -2.79 -19.72 -11.64
CA GLU A 146 -3.31 -20.59 -12.70
C GLU A 146 -2.44 -20.56 -13.95
N ILE A 147 -1.86 -19.37 -14.26
CA ILE A 147 -0.99 -19.19 -15.42
C ILE A 147 0.40 -18.80 -14.93
N VAL A 148 1.34 -19.71 -15.09
CA VAL A 148 2.77 -19.48 -14.81
C VAL A 148 3.51 -19.31 -16.13
N ASN A 149 4.10 -18.14 -16.33
CA ASN A 149 4.91 -17.81 -17.49
C ASN A 149 6.08 -16.89 -17.11
N ASN A 150 6.81 -16.38 -18.09
CA ASN A 150 7.98 -15.52 -17.89
C ASN A 150 7.67 -14.15 -17.27
N ILE A 151 6.40 -13.74 -17.20
CA ILE A 151 5.95 -12.50 -16.54
C ILE A 151 5.31 -12.76 -15.18
N THR A 152 5.23 -13.99 -14.72
CA THR A 152 4.73 -14.31 -13.39
C THR A 152 5.82 -14.04 -12.34
N PRO A 153 5.58 -13.22 -11.32
CA PRO A 153 6.58 -12.96 -10.29
C PRO A 153 7.01 -14.24 -9.56
N GLU A 154 8.31 -14.45 -9.45
CA GLU A 154 8.88 -15.64 -8.82
C GLU A 154 8.41 -15.82 -7.36
N THR A 155 8.23 -14.71 -6.64
CA THR A 155 7.73 -14.73 -5.26
C THR A 155 6.31 -15.30 -5.12
N TRP A 156 5.50 -15.21 -6.19
CA TRP A 156 4.16 -15.78 -6.21
C TRP A 156 4.19 -17.27 -6.45
N THR A 157 5.03 -17.72 -7.38
CA THR A 157 5.17 -19.17 -7.69
C THR A 157 5.85 -19.92 -6.56
N LYS A 158 6.90 -19.34 -5.96
CA LYS A 158 7.65 -19.92 -4.84
C LYS A 158 7.04 -19.66 -3.46
N LYS A 159 5.98 -18.84 -3.37
CA LYS A 159 5.30 -18.48 -2.12
C LYS A 159 6.28 -17.95 -1.05
N THR A 160 7.14 -17.01 -1.42
CA THR A 160 8.23 -16.51 -0.57
C THR A 160 7.92 -15.23 0.22
N ILE A 161 6.72 -14.66 0.05
CA ILE A 161 6.26 -13.50 0.82
C ILE A 161 5.76 -13.93 2.20
#